data_6c60b639841e416e940f66001f886594
#
_entry.id   6c60b639841e416e940f66001f886594
#
_cell.length_a   1.000
_cell.length_b   1.000
_cell.length_c   1.000
_cell.angle_alpha   90.00
_cell.angle_beta   90.00
_cell.angle_gamma   90.00
#
_symmetry.space_group_name_H-M   'P 1'
#
loop_
_entity.id
_entity.type
_entity.pdbx_description
1 polymer ?
#
loop_
_entity_poly.entity_id
_entity_poly.type
_entity_poly.pdbx_seq_one_letter_code
_entity_poly.pdbx_strand_id
1 'polypeptide(L)'
;MSVTPGGALVVSLDFELAWGMLDVADVEGAWGEVAMRTREAVPRMLDRFAARGVEATWGTVGLLFARSREEALTFLPEVRPRYAPPLVDPYALLQRGAMRDEAAWFAPSLVEAIASTPGQE
;
A
#
# COMPACT_ATOMS: atom_id res chain seq x y z
N MET A 1 -25.24 -11.18 -35.62
CA MET A 1 -23.88 -11.58 -35.29
C MET A 1 -23.85 -12.00 -33.85
N SER A 2 -23.51 -13.22 -33.58
CA SER A 2 -23.27 -13.69 -32.21
C SER A 2 -21.89 -13.18 -31.77
N VAL A 3 -21.85 -12.22 -30.90
CA VAL A 3 -20.59 -11.80 -30.25
C VAL A 3 -20.29 -12.87 -29.22
N THR A 4 -19.30 -13.71 -29.48
CA THR A 4 -18.76 -14.60 -28.44
C THR A 4 -18.19 -13.72 -27.35
N PRO A 5 -18.62 -13.82 -26.08
CA PRO A 5 -18.01 -13.03 -25.00
C PRO A 5 -16.52 -13.38 -24.93
N GLY A 6 -15.68 -12.42 -25.21
CA GLY A 6 -14.24 -12.57 -24.98
C GLY A 6 -13.94 -12.74 -23.49
N GLY A 7 -12.91 -13.52 -23.15
CA GLY A 7 -12.40 -13.55 -21.79
C GLY A 7 -11.82 -12.19 -21.40
N ALA A 8 -11.82 -11.88 -20.10
CA ALA A 8 -11.19 -10.70 -19.54
C ALA A 8 -10.06 -11.12 -18.59
N LEU A 9 -8.95 -10.40 -18.64
CA LEU A 9 -7.88 -10.46 -17.63
C LEU A 9 -8.04 -9.26 -16.71
N VAL A 10 -8.14 -9.53 -15.41
CA VAL A 10 -8.16 -8.49 -14.37
C VAL A 10 -6.84 -8.54 -13.60
N VAL A 11 -6.20 -7.40 -13.47
CA VAL A 11 -5.00 -7.24 -12.64
C VAL A 11 -5.39 -6.45 -11.40
N SER A 12 -5.21 -7.06 -10.24
CA SER A 12 -5.43 -6.42 -8.94
C SER A 12 -4.16 -6.55 -8.10
N LEU A 13 -3.72 -5.45 -7.53
CA LEU A 13 -2.47 -5.36 -6.77
C LEU A 13 -2.76 -4.76 -5.40
N ASP A 14 -2.22 -5.37 -4.36
CA ASP A 14 -2.26 -4.82 -3.01
C ASP A 14 -1.02 -3.95 -2.78
N PHE A 15 -1.25 -2.68 -2.43
CA PHE A 15 -0.19 -1.74 -2.12
C PHE A 15 -0.22 -1.38 -0.64
N GLU A 16 0.66 -1.97 0.12
CA GLU A 16 0.60 -2.00 1.59
C GLU A 16 1.89 -1.57 2.28
N LEU A 17 3.06 -1.73 1.65
CA LEU A 17 4.37 -1.56 2.29
C LEU A 17 4.44 -2.35 3.60
N ALA A 18 4.96 -1.74 4.69
CA ALA A 18 5.09 -2.41 5.98
C ALA A 18 3.75 -2.77 6.63
N TRP A 19 2.66 -2.08 6.29
CA TRP A 19 1.33 -2.34 6.87
C TRP A 19 0.80 -3.74 6.58
N GLY A 20 1.11 -4.30 5.42
CA GLY A 20 0.64 -5.63 5.02
C GLY A 20 1.35 -6.79 5.73
N MET A 21 2.38 -6.53 6.52
CA MET A 21 3.23 -7.57 7.11
C MET A 21 3.24 -7.57 8.65
N LEU A 22 2.34 -6.83 9.28
CA LEU A 22 2.35 -6.61 10.73
C LEU A 22 2.29 -7.90 11.57
N ASP A 23 1.54 -8.89 11.09
CA ASP A 23 1.27 -10.12 11.87
C ASP A 23 2.25 -11.25 11.54
N VAL A 24 3.07 -11.11 10.48
CA VAL A 24 3.81 -12.25 9.93
C VAL A 24 5.31 -12.01 9.82
N ALA A 25 5.79 -10.78 10.05
CA ALA A 25 7.18 -10.44 9.83
C ALA A 25 7.72 -9.38 10.81
N ASP A 26 9.03 -9.36 10.95
CA ASP A 26 9.75 -8.26 11.59
C ASP A 26 9.84 -7.08 10.61
N VAL A 27 8.90 -6.17 10.71
CA VAL A 27 8.80 -5.00 9.81
C VAL A 27 9.87 -3.94 10.07
N GLU A 28 10.54 -4.00 11.22
CA GLU A 28 11.68 -3.13 11.55
C GLU A 28 13.03 -3.71 11.13
N GLY A 29 13.07 -4.98 10.73
CA GLY A 29 14.25 -5.69 10.24
C GLY A 29 14.21 -5.92 8.73
N ALA A 30 14.35 -7.17 8.31
CA ALA A 30 14.46 -7.56 6.90
C ALA A 30 13.27 -7.10 6.04
N TRP A 31 12.06 -7.03 6.60
CA TRP A 31 10.87 -6.57 5.87
C TRP A 31 10.83 -5.06 5.67
N GLY A 32 11.47 -4.29 6.52
CA GLY A 32 11.69 -2.85 6.26
C GLY A 32 12.48 -2.63 4.98
N GLU A 33 13.51 -3.45 4.72
CA GLU A 33 14.27 -3.40 3.46
C GLU A 33 13.40 -3.80 2.26
N VAL A 34 12.52 -4.79 2.39
CA VAL A 34 11.57 -5.17 1.33
C VAL A 34 10.62 -4.02 1.02
N ALA A 35 10.08 -3.35 2.02
CA ALA A 35 9.23 -2.17 1.82
C ALA A 35 9.98 -1.06 1.07
N MET A 36 11.25 -0.81 1.39
CA MET A 36 12.08 0.16 0.69
C MET A 36 12.33 -0.24 -0.77
N ARG A 37 12.58 -1.51 -1.06
CA ARG A 37 12.72 -2.01 -2.44
C ARG A 37 11.41 -1.88 -3.23
N THR A 38 10.26 -2.06 -2.57
CA THR A 38 8.95 -1.86 -3.19
C THR A 38 8.78 -0.42 -3.66
N ARG A 39 9.28 0.56 -2.89
CA ARG A 39 9.26 1.97 -3.30
C ARG A 39 10.01 2.22 -4.60
N GLU A 40 11.07 1.46 -4.87
CA GLU A 40 11.82 1.55 -6.13
C GLU A 40 11.13 0.75 -7.26
N ALA A 41 10.44 -0.33 -6.93
CA ALA A 41 9.80 -1.20 -7.90
C ALA A 41 8.53 -0.59 -8.49
N VAL A 42 7.71 0.10 -7.68
CA VAL A 42 6.42 0.67 -8.10
C VAL A 42 6.56 1.62 -9.30
N PRO A 43 7.46 2.63 -9.30
CA PRO A 43 7.63 3.51 -10.47
C PRO A 43 7.99 2.75 -11.75
N ARG A 44 8.89 1.76 -11.64
CA ARG A 44 9.28 0.93 -12.80
C ARG A 44 8.12 0.09 -13.32
N MET A 45 7.26 -0.37 -12.42
CA MET A 45 6.07 -1.13 -12.79
C MET A 45 5.05 -0.25 -13.50
N LEU A 46 4.82 0.96 -13.00
CA LEU A 46 3.94 1.96 -13.62
C LEU A 46 4.42 2.33 -15.04
N ASP A 47 5.73 2.56 -15.22
CA ASP A 47 6.31 2.82 -16.53
C ASP A 47 6.05 1.67 -17.53
N ARG A 48 6.19 0.43 -17.06
CA ARG A 48 5.94 -0.75 -17.89
C ARG A 48 4.45 -0.94 -18.21
N PHE A 49 3.57 -0.66 -17.26
CA PHE A 49 2.13 -0.71 -17.46
C PHE A 49 1.69 0.35 -18.48
N ALA A 50 2.15 1.58 -18.31
CA ALA A 50 1.86 2.67 -19.25
C ALA A 50 2.35 2.33 -20.66
N ALA A 51 3.60 1.82 -20.80
CA ALA A 51 4.18 1.45 -22.10
C ALA A 51 3.45 0.32 -22.82
N ARG A 52 2.69 -0.51 -22.09
CA ARG A 52 1.98 -1.67 -22.63
C ARG A 52 0.45 -1.57 -22.59
N GLY A 53 -0.07 -0.46 -22.11
CA GLY A 53 -1.52 -0.26 -21.94
C GLY A 53 -2.13 -1.25 -20.95
N VAL A 54 -1.39 -1.63 -19.89
CA VAL A 54 -1.91 -2.49 -18.82
C VAL A 54 -2.72 -1.65 -17.86
N GLU A 55 -3.98 -2.03 -17.67
CA GLU A 55 -4.85 -1.44 -16.65
C GLU A 55 -4.84 -2.31 -15.38
N ALA A 56 -4.81 -1.68 -14.21
CA ALA A 56 -4.80 -2.38 -12.94
C ALA A 56 -5.52 -1.59 -11.85
N THR A 57 -6.13 -2.35 -10.93
CA THR A 57 -6.73 -1.83 -9.70
C THR A 57 -5.76 -2.00 -8.54
N TRP A 58 -5.57 -0.96 -7.75
CA TRP A 58 -4.63 -0.94 -6.63
C TRP A 58 -5.37 -0.86 -5.30
N GLY A 59 -5.43 -1.98 -4.58
CA GLY A 59 -5.89 -2.02 -3.20
C GLY A 59 -4.86 -1.36 -2.28
N THR A 60 -5.09 -0.09 -1.93
CA THR A 60 -4.10 0.72 -1.22
C THR A 60 -4.49 0.91 0.24
N VAL A 61 -3.58 0.62 1.17
CA VAL A 61 -3.77 0.88 2.58
C VAL A 61 -3.90 2.39 2.82
N GLY A 62 -4.99 2.82 3.46
CA GLY A 62 -5.30 4.25 3.64
C GLY A 62 -4.23 5.04 4.38
N LEU A 63 -3.49 4.43 5.31
CA LEU A 63 -2.40 5.09 6.02
C LEU A 63 -1.19 5.46 5.15
N LEU A 64 -1.05 4.85 3.96
CA LEU A 64 -0.01 5.22 3.00
C LEU A 64 -0.17 6.63 2.43
N PHE A 65 -1.36 7.23 2.52
CA PHE A 65 -1.64 8.59 2.09
C PHE A 65 -1.00 9.66 3.00
N ALA A 66 -0.65 9.30 4.23
CA ALA A 66 -0.01 10.22 5.15
C ALA A 66 1.45 10.49 4.76
N ARG A 67 1.92 11.71 5.02
CA ARG A 67 3.31 12.12 4.82
C ARG A 67 4.22 11.74 5.98
N SER A 68 3.63 11.56 7.16
CA SER A 68 4.34 11.26 8.39
C SER A 68 3.41 10.57 9.39
N ARG A 69 4.01 10.02 10.45
CA ARG A 69 3.25 9.50 11.60
C ARG A 69 2.33 10.56 12.22
N GLU A 70 2.82 11.78 12.36
CA GLU A 70 2.06 12.89 12.94
C GLU A 70 0.78 13.17 12.12
N GLU A 71 0.90 13.23 10.80
CA GLU A 71 -0.25 13.39 9.91
C GLU A 71 -1.19 12.18 9.98
N ALA A 72 -0.63 10.96 9.98
CA ALA A 72 -1.43 9.73 10.06
C ALA A 72 -2.29 9.66 11.33
N LEU A 73 -1.80 10.19 12.45
CA LEU A 73 -2.57 10.28 13.70
C LEU A 73 -3.84 11.13 13.55
N THR A 74 -3.85 12.09 12.62
CA THR A 74 -5.03 12.92 12.35
C THR A 74 -6.10 12.19 11.54
N PHE A 75 -5.75 11.07 10.88
CA PHE A 75 -6.66 10.26 10.05
C PHE A 75 -7.37 9.17 10.84
N LEU A 76 -7.03 9.00 12.12
CA LEU A 76 -7.57 7.90 12.90
C LEU A 76 -9.09 8.05 13.09
N PRO A 77 -9.87 6.98 12.81
CA PRO A 77 -11.30 7.00 13.05
C PRO A 77 -11.61 6.99 14.56
N GLU A 78 -12.72 7.60 14.93
CA GLU A 78 -13.23 7.56 16.31
C GLU A 78 -13.61 6.13 16.72
N VAL A 79 -14.26 5.41 15.81
CA VAL A 79 -14.65 4.01 15.99
C VAL A 79 -13.64 3.11 15.31
N ARG A 80 -13.03 2.21 16.06
CA ARG A 80 -11.99 1.32 15.59
C ARG A 80 -12.37 -0.14 15.78
N PRO A 81 -11.94 -1.05 14.89
CA PRO A 81 -12.07 -2.48 15.10
C PRO A 81 -11.34 -2.92 16.36
N ARG A 82 -11.83 -4.00 16.96
CA ARG A 82 -11.10 -4.69 18.04
C ARG A 82 -10.21 -5.76 17.43
N TYR A 83 -8.92 -5.67 17.69
CA TYR A 83 -7.95 -6.67 17.27
C TYR A 83 -7.69 -7.63 18.44
N ALA A 84 -7.84 -8.93 18.20
CA ALA A 84 -7.52 -9.97 19.15
C ALA A 84 -6.17 -10.64 18.79
N PRO A 85 -5.34 -10.99 19.78
CA PRO A 85 -4.11 -11.74 19.49
C PRO A 85 -4.41 -13.00 18.67
N PRO A 86 -3.53 -13.38 17.70
CA PRO A 86 -2.21 -12.80 17.43
C PRO A 86 -2.20 -11.56 16.51
N LEU A 87 -3.35 -11.02 16.10
CA LEU A 87 -3.42 -9.87 15.21
C LEU A 87 -2.83 -8.62 15.88
N VAL A 88 -2.06 -7.86 15.11
CA VAL A 88 -1.47 -6.59 15.56
C VAL A 88 -2.43 -5.45 15.24
N ASP A 89 -2.73 -4.64 16.26
CA ASP A 89 -3.52 -3.42 16.07
C ASP A 89 -2.66 -2.32 15.42
N PRO A 90 -2.91 -1.95 14.14
CA PRO A 90 -2.13 -0.95 13.44
C PRO A 90 -2.29 0.45 14.06
N TYR A 91 -3.43 0.75 14.65
CA TYR A 91 -3.66 2.04 15.31
C TYR A 91 -2.87 2.17 16.59
N ALA A 92 -2.80 1.10 17.38
CA ALA A 92 -1.96 1.07 18.59
C ALA A 92 -0.47 1.16 18.25
N LEU A 93 -0.03 0.52 17.15
CA LEU A 93 1.34 0.63 16.67
C LEU A 93 1.67 2.09 16.28
N LEU A 94 0.79 2.72 15.53
CA LEU A 94 0.94 4.11 15.11
C LEU A 94 1.01 5.05 16.33
N GLN A 95 0.16 4.83 17.32
CA GLN A 95 0.14 5.65 18.55
C GLN A 95 1.42 5.50 19.39
N ARG A 96 1.96 4.29 19.48
CA ARG A 96 3.23 4.04 20.23
C ARG A 96 4.45 4.63 19.55
N GLY A 97 4.42 4.85 18.24
CA GLY A 97 5.50 5.50 17.52
C GLY A 97 6.76 4.65 17.34
N ALA A 98 6.62 3.34 17.33
CA ALA A 98 7.74 2.40 17.13
C ALA A 98 8.12 2.24 15.64
N MET A 99 8.19 3.33 14.89
CA MET A 99 8.52 3.34 13.47
C MET A 99 9.89 3.98 13.28
N ARG A 100 10.92 3.16 13.00
CA ARG A 100 12.29 3.66 12.81
C ARG A 100 12.47 4.41 11.50
N ASP A 101 11.88 3.88 10.42
CA ASP A 101 11.95 4.49 9.09
C ASP A 101 10.54 4.72 8.56
N GLU A 102 10.07 5.95 8.64
CA GLU A 102 8.73 6.33 8.18
C GLU A 102 8.52 6.07 6.68
N ALA A 103 9.60 6.00 5.88
CA ALA A 103 9.50 5.69 4.47
C ALA A 103 9.02 4.25 4.19
N ALA A 104 9.16 3.33 5.13
CA ALA A 104 8.59 2.00 5.04
C ALA A 104 7.06 1.97 5.27
N TRP A 105 6.51 3.03 5.86
CA TRP A 105 5.12 3.09 6.32
C TRP A 105 4.25 4.09 5.56
N PHE A 106 4.83 5.16 5.02
CA PHE A 106 4.10 6.25 4.37
C PHE A 106 4.64 6.51 2.98
N ALA A 107 3.76 6.66 2.00
CA ALA A 107 4.17 6.78 0.60
C ALA A 107 3.18 7.62 -0.23
N PRO A 108 2.84 8.85 0.19
CA PRO A 108 1.86 9.66 -0.54
C PRO A 108 2.29 9.96 -1.98
N SER A 109 3.58 10.13 -2.23
CA SER A 109 4.10 10.35 -3.59
C SER A 109 3.92 9.15 -4.52
N LEU A 110 4.01 7.91 -3.98
CA LEU A 110 3.73 6.71 -4.78
C LEU A 110 2.23 6.54 -5.04
N VAL A 111 1.38 6.86 -4.05
CA VAL A 111 -0.08 6.86 -4.23
C VAL A 111 -0.46 7.85 -5.33
N GLU A 112 0.12 9.07 -5.32
CA GLU A 112 -0.09 10.06 -6.37
C GLU A 112 0.41 9.58 -7.74
N ALA A 113 1.58 8.93 -7.78
CA ALA A 113 2.12 8.37 -9.02
C ALA A 113 1.21 7.29 -9.60
N ILE A 114 0.65 6.40 -8.76
CA ILE A 114 -0.34 5.40 -9.19
C ILE A 114 -1.58 6.10 -9.73
N ALA A 115 -2.17 7.01 -8.98
CA ALA A 115 -3.40 7.71 -9.36
C ALA A 115 -3.27 8.56 -10.63
N SER A 116 -2.07 9.07 -10.94
CA SER A 116 -1.80 9.88 -12.12
C SER A 116 -1.32 9.09 -13.34
N THR A 117 -1.04 7.80 -13.19
CA THR A 117 -0.66 6.95 -14.31
C THR A 117 -1.91 6.45 -15.05
N PRO A 118 -2.03 6.66 -16.37
CA PRO A 118 -3.19 6.21 -17.13
C PRO A 118 -3.46 4.71 -16.98
N GLY A 119 -4.74 4.34 -16.78
CA GLY A 119 -5.17 2.95 -16.62
C GLY A 119 -4.94 2.36 -15.22
N GLN A 120 -4.51 3.16 -14.27
CA GLN A 120 -4.37 2.73 -12.88
C GLN A 120 -5.46 3.37 -12.01
N GLU A 121 -6.12 2.57 -11.17
CA GLU A 121 -7.20 2.99 -10.28
C GLU A 121 -7.07 2.39 -8.87
#